data_a3d56a00d309507a7039044f554f0fc5
#
_entry.id   a3d56a00d309507a7039044f554f0fc5
#
_cell.length_a   1.000
_cell.length_b   1.000
_cell.length_c   1.000
_cell.angle_alpha   90.00
_cell.angle_beta   90.00
_cell.angle_gamma   90.00
#
_symmetry.space_group_name_H-M   'P 1'
#
loop_
_entity.id
_entity.type
_entity.pdbx_description
1 polymer ?
#
loop_
_entity_poly.entity_id
_entity_poly.type
_entity_poly.pdbx_seq_one_letter_code
_entity_poly.pdbx_strand_id
1 'polypeptide(L)'
;HLMSLSLQRLKSTLLKDSLIYVAGEMTAKAVPFLLLPYLTRQLGTAGFGALSYYLSITAFLLIFMSLSQNGALTRYYYVYGKHGMGNILLAGGLYSVVVFVLAAFISLQLADEALFYCCLTAFFQSLLQNQLALRQCQKRAFSYLAIQLSAALTNLLLTVAIFNLFTGDKVTERLIAIVLSYFITFMGAMVAA
;
A
#
# COMPACT_ATOMS: atom_id res chain seq x y z
N HIS A 1 -14.44 -42.46 -0.25
CA HIS A 1 -13.66 -42.09 -1.45
C HIS A 1 -13.99 -40.65 -1.95
N LEU A 2 -15.27 -40.27 -2.04
CA LEU A 2 -15.68 -38.91 -2.48
C LEU A 2 -15.27 -37.79 -1.50
N MET A 3 -15.33 -38.09 -0.21
CA MET A 3 -14.95 -37.10 0.83
C MET A 3 -13.43 -36.87 0.88
N SER A 4 -12.62 -37.91 0.60
CA SER A 4 -11.16 -37.75 0.53
C SER A 4 -10.72 -36.96 -0.68
N LEU A 5 -11.39 -37.10 -1.82
CA LEU A 5 -11.12 -36.35 -3.05
C LEU A 5 -11.52 -34.86 -2.90
N SER A 6 -12.62 -34.57 -2.20
CA SER A 6 -13.03 -33.18 -1.92
C SER A 6 -12.07 -32.49 -0.98
N LEU A 7 -11.58 -33.18 0.04
CA LEU A 7 -10.57 -32.65 0.97
C LEU A 7 -9.23 -32.38 0.29
N GLN A 8 -8.80 -33.26 -0.62
CA GLN A 8 -7.57 -33.05 -1.39
C GLN A 8 -7.68 -31.84 -2.32
N ARG A 9 -8.82 -31.69 -3.01
CA ARG A 9 -9.07 -30.51 -3.87
C ARG A 9 -9.10 -29.23 -3.04
N LEU A 10 -9.75 -29.25 -1.87
CA LEU A 10 -9.80 -28.09 -0.98
C LEU A 10 -8.39 -27.69 -0.51
N LYS A 11 -7.57 -28.65 -0.10
CA LYS A 11 -6.18 -28.42 0.30
C LYS A 11 -5.34 -27.84 -0.85
N SER A 12 -5.47 -28.37 -2.05
CA SER A 12 -4.71 -27.86 -3.21
C SER A 12 -5.09 -26.44 -3.58
N THR A 13 -6.38 -26.10 -3.50
CA THR A 13 -6.86 -24.74 -3.76
C THR A 13 -6.38 -23.76 -2.70
N LEU A 14 -6.45 -24.14 -1.42
CA LEU A 14 -5.97 -23.30 -0.31
C LEU A 14 -4.46 -23.07 -0.40
N LEU A 15 -3.69 -24.10 -0.72
CA LEU A 15 -2.24 -23.95 -0.92
C LEU A 15 -1.92 -23.05 -2.08
N LYS A 16 -2.63 -23.18 -3.21
CA LYS A 16 -2.44 -22.34 -4.38
C LYS A 16 -2.73 -20.88 -4.06
N ASP A 17 -3.87 -20.60 -3.43
CA ASP A 17 -4.25 -19.23 -3.06
C ASP A 17 -3.25 -18.63 -2.07
N SER A 18 -2.83 -19.38 -1.07
CA SER A 18 -1.82 -18.94 -0.10
C SER A 18 -0.49 -18.60 -0.78
N LEU A 19 -0.05 -19.43 -1.74
CA LEU A 19 1.17 -19.13 -2.51
C LEU A 19 1.04 -17.87 -3.34
N ILE A 20 -0.12 -17.60 -3.92
CA ILE A 20 -0.38 -16.38 -4.68
C ILE A 20 -0.32 -15.15 -3.77
N TYR A 21 -0.92 -15.21 -2.57
CA TYR A 21 -0.84 -14.11 -1.60
C TYR A 21 0.60 -13.86 -1.14
N VAL A 22 1.35 -14.91 -0.85
CA VAL A 22 2.77 -14.79 -0.47
C VAL A 22 3.59 -14.21 -1.61
N ALA A 23 3.35 -14.65 -2.85
CA ALA A 23 4.03 -14.08 -4.02
C ALA A 23 3.75 -12.59 -4.19
N GLY A 24 2.51 -12.16 -3.98
CA GLY A 24 2.14 -10.74 -4.01
C GLY A 24 2.85 -9.92 -2.94
N GLU A 25 2.87 -10.40 -1.71
CA GLU A 25 3.58 -9.76 -0.59
C GLU A 25 5.10 -9.69 -0.83
N MET A 26 5.68 -10.77 -1.30
CA MET A 26 7.12 -10.81 -1.63
C MET A 26 7.47 -9.84 -2.75
N THR A 27 6.64 -9.73 -3.77
CA THR A 27 6.82 -8.77 -4.87
C THR A 27 6.75 -7.34 -4.35
N ALA A 28 5.76 -7.04 -3.50
CA ALA A 28 5.60 -5.72 -2.91
C ALA A 28 6.82 -5.28 -2.10
N LYS A 29 7.51 -6.22 -1.46
CA LYS A 29 8.72 -5.97 -0.67
C LYS A 29 10.00 -6.04 -1.48
N ALA A 30 10.03 -6.90 -2.50
CA ALA A 30 11.22 -7.12 -3.33
C ALA A 30 11.54 -5.91 -4.22
N VAL A 31 10.54 -5.24 -4.78
CA VAL A 31 10.77 -4.09 -5.68
C VAL A 31 11.45 -2.93 -4.98
N PRO A 32 11.02 -2.47 -3.79
CA PRO A 32 11.78 -1.46 -3.03
C PRO A 32 13.20 -1.92 -2.71
N PHE A 33 13.39 -3.20 -2.40
CA PHE A 33 14.72 -3.76 -2.12
C PHE A 33 15.62 -3.73 -3.36
N LEU A 34 15.09 -4.08 -4.53
CA LEU A 34 15.83 -4.02 -5.79
C LEU A 34 16.13 -2.58 -6.22
N LEU A 35 15.32 -1.61 -5.80
CA LEU A 35 15.58 -0.19 -6.04
C LEU A 35 16.69 0.39 -5.16
N LEU A 36 17.06 -0.27 -4.06
CA LEU A 36 18.06 0.25 -3.13
C LEU A 36 19.39 0.62 -3.79
N PRO A 37 20.02 -0.24 -4.63
CA PRO A 37 21.26 0.15 -5.30
C PRO A 37 21.09 1.36 -6.21
N TYR A 38 19.99 1.43 -6.95
CA TYR A 38 19.67 2.55 -7.82
C TYR A 38 19.49 3.85 -7.03
N LEU A 39 18.68 3.81 -5.96
CA LEU A 39 18.43 4.95 -5.09
C LEU A 39 19.71 5.43 -4.39
N THR A 40 20.54 4.51 -3.92
CA THR A 40 21.81 4.85 -3.27
C THR A 40 22.73 5.59 -4.22
N ARG A 41 22.80 5.17 -5.47
CA ARG A 41 23.61 5.85 -6.50
C ARG A 41 23.06 7.23 -6.86
N GLN A 42 21.75 7.37 -6.98
CA GLN A 42 21.11 8.64 -7.38
C GLN A 42 21.06 9.66 -6.25
N LEU A 43 20.82 9.23 -5.03
CA LEU A 43 20.63 10.10 -3.88
C LEU A 43 21.95 10.41 -3.13
N GLY A 44 22.92 9.51 -3.19
CA GLY A 44 24.09 9.56 -2.32
C GLY A 44 23.76 9.20 -0.87
N THR A 45 24.76 9.23 0.00
CA THR A 45 24.60 8.81 1.41
C THR A 45 23.67 9.73 2.18
N ALA A 46 23.85 11.04 2.05
CA ALA A 46 23.03 12.03 2.75
C ALA A 46 21.57 12.02 2.27
N GLY A 47 21.35 11.95 0.96
CA GLY A 47 20.02 11.88 0.37
C GLY A 47 19.28 10.61 0.74
N PHE A 48 19.96 9.47 0.77
CA PHE A 48 19.38 8.21 1.20
C PHE A 48 19.00 8.21 2.68
N GLY A 49 19.81 8.83 3.53
CA GLY A 49 19.49 9.02 4.95
C GLY A 49 18.24 9.88 5.16
N ALA A 50 18.12 10.99 4.42
CA ALA A 50 16.93 11.85 4.45
C ALA A 50 15.68 11.08 3.98
N LEU A 51 15.78 10.32 2.89
CA LEU A 51 14.69 9.49 2.40
C LEU A 51 14.25 8.46 3.44
N SER A 52 15.19 7.79 4.08
CA SER A 52 14.91 6.79 5.13
C SER A 52 14.18 7.44 6.32
N TYR A 53 14.56 8.65 6.70
CA TYR A 53 13.87 9.43 7.73
C TYR A 53 12.40 9.69 7.36
N TYR A 54 12.15 10.17 6.15
CA TYR A 54 10.78 10.45 5.69
C TYR A 54 9.95 9.17 5.55
N LEU A 55 10.54 8.08 5.09
CA LEU A 55 9.85 6.78 5.02
C LEU A 55 9.51 6.24 6.41
N SER A 56 10.34 6.49 7.42
CA SER A 56 10.04 6.14 8.81
C SER A 56 8.86 6.94 9.35
N ILE A 57 8.78 8.23 9.03
CA ILE A 57 7.62 9.08 9.37
C ILE A 57 6.36 8.56 8.67
N THR A 58 6.46 8.20 7.40
CA THR A 58 5.35 7.62 6.63
C THR A 58 4.84 6.34 7.28
N ALA A 59 5.73 5.44 7.68
CA ALA A 59 5.36 4.20 8.36
C ALA A 59 4.66 4.46 9.70
N PHE A 60 5.13 5.42 10.46
CA PHE A 60 4.52 5.83 11.72
C PHE A 60 3.11 6.40 11.51
N LEU A 61 2.95 7.31 10.54
CA LEU A 61 1.65 7.87 10.17
C LEU A 61 0.69 6.79 9.66
N LEU A 62 1.20 5.83 8.90
CA LEU A 62 0.39 4.71 8.41
C LEU A 62 -0.19 3.88 9.55
N ILE A 63 0.58 3.64 10.62
CA ILE A 63 0.10 2.93 11.80
C ILE A 63 -1.10 3.68 12.42
N PHE A 64 -1.00 5.01 12.57
CA PHE A 64 -2.09 5.82 13.10
C PHE A 64 -3.30 5.86 12.17
N MET A 65 -3.08 6.01 10.87
CA MET A 65 -4.17 6.10 9.89
C MET A 65 -4.92 4.77 9.74
N SER A 66 -4.23 3.65 9.83
CA SER A 66 -4.85 2.34 9.69
C SER A 66 -5.40 1.80 11.02
N LEU A 67 -4.76 2.04 12.16
CA LEU A 67 -5.14 1.59 13.51
C LEU A 67 -5.81 0.20 13.50
N SER A 68 -5.15 -0.77 12.88
CA SER A 68 -5.66 -2.14 12.76
C SER A 68 -7.00 -2.26 12.00
N GLN A 69 -7.33 -1.31 11.14
CA GLN A 69 -8.55 -1.36 10.32
C GLN A 69 -8.60 -2.62 9.46
N ASN A 70 -7.46 -3.08 8.94
CA ASN A 70 -7.37 -4.30 8.16
C ASN A 70 -7.77 -5.53 8.99
N GLY A 71 -7.31 -5.62 10.23
CA GLY A 71 -7.69 -6.68 11.16
C GLY A 71 -9.18 -6.62 11.52
N ALA A 72 -9.69 -5.42 11.82
CA ALA A 72 -11.10 -5.21 12.11
C ALA A 72 -12.00 -5.55 10.92
N LEU A 73 -11.61 -5.13 9.72
CA LEU A 73 -12.29 -5.43 8.46
C LEU A 73 -12.37 -6.95 8.23
N THR A 74 -11.25 -7.65 8.37
CA THR A 74 -11.17 -9.09 8.19
C THR A 74 -12.04 -9.82 9.20
N ARG A 75 -11.94 -9.46 10.48
CA ARG A 75 -12.74 -10.07 11.53
C ARG A 75 -14.24 -9.87 11.31
N TYR A 76 -14.65 -8.65 10.97
CA TYR A 76 -16.04 -8.34 10.70
C TYR A 76 -16.58 -9.12 9.51
N TYR A 77 -15.80 -9.23 8.44
CA TYR A 77 -16.17 -9.98 7.25
C TYR A 77 -16.43 -11.46 7.57
N TYR A 78 -15.56 -12.09 8.36
CA TYR A 78 -15.72 -13.49 8.72
C TYR A 78 -16.87 -13.74 9.71
N VAL A 79 -17.19 -12.77 10.55
CA VAL A 79 -18.28 -12.92 11.55
C VAL A 79 -19.64 -12.58 10.93
N TYR A 80 -19.74 -11.49 10.20
CA TYR A 80 -21.00 -10.94 9.71
C TYR A 80 -21.19 -11.06 8.18
N GLY A 81 -20.20 -11.55 7.46
CA GLY A 81 -20.23 -11.66 6.00
C GLY A 81 -20.15 -10.29 5.30
N LYS A 82 -20.79 -10.22 4.12
CA LYS A 82 -20.72 -8.99 3.29
C LYS A 82 -21.59 -7.85 3.82
N HIS A 83 -22.52 -8.13 4.72
CA HIS A 83 -23.43 -7.11 5.25
C HIS A 83 -22.69 -6.14 6.16
N GLY A 84 -22.86 -4.85 5.94
CA GLY A 84 -22.23 -3.81 6.73
C GLY A 84 -20.75 -3.51 6.39
N MET A 85 -20.17 -4.21 5.41
CA MET A 85 -18.79 -3.94 4.98
C MET A 85 -18.62 -2.52 4.46
N GLY A 86 -19.61 -2.00 3.73
CA GLY A 86 -19.62 -0.62 3.27
C GLY A 86 -19.52 0.39 4.40
N ASN A 87 -20.24 0.15 5.51
CA ASN A 87 -20.19 1.03 6.68
C ASN A 87 -18.83 1.00 7.37
N ILE A 88 -18.20 -0.17 7.46
CA ILE A 88 -16.85 -0.29 8.05
C ILE A 88 -15.81 0.38 7.16
N LEU A 89 -15.86 0.17 5.85
CA LEU A 89 -14.97 0.84 4.91
C LEU A 89 -15.15 2.36 4.96
N LEU A 90 -16.39 2.82 5.05
CA LEU A 90 -16.70 4.25 5.18
C LEU A 90 -16.16 4.82 6.48
N ALA A 91 -16.40 4.16 7.61
CA ALA A 91 -15.90 4.58 8.91
C ALA A 91 -14.38 4.61 8.95
N GLY A 92 -13.72 3.58 8.42
CA GLY A 92 -12.26 3.54 8.29
C GLY A 92 -11.72 4.63 7.39
N GLY A 93 -12.38 4.89 6.26
CA GLY A 93 -12.03 5.98 5.34
C GLY A 93 -12.19 7.35 6.00
N LEU A 94 -13.27 7.60 6.71
CA LEU A 94 -13.49 8.86 7.44
C LEU A 94 -12.43 9.06 8.53
N TYR A 95 -12.11 8.02 9.29
CA TYR A 95 -11.04 8.08 10.28
C TYR A 95 -9.69 8.43 9.63
N SER A 96 -9.34 7.77 8.52
CA SER A 96 -8.12 8.06 7.78
C SER A 96 -8.08 9.50 7.26
N VAL A 97 -9.21 10.02 6.78
CA VAL A 97 -9.33 11.43 6.34
C VAL A 97 -9.10 12.39 7.50
N VAL A 98 -9.68 12.14 8.67
CA VAL A 98 -9.50 12.99 9.86
C VAL A 98 -8.03 13.01 10.27
N VAL A 99 -7.38 11.85 10.37
CA VAL A 99 -5.95 11.77 10.72
C VAL A 99 -5.10 12.45 9.66
N PHE A 100 -5.41 12.27 8.38
CA PHE A 100 -4.73 12.93 7.27
C PHE A 100 -4.82 14.46 7.37
N VAL A 101 -6.02 14.99 7.61
CA VAL A 101 -6.22 16.45 7.74
C VAL A 101 -5.42 17.03 8.90
N LEU A 102 -5.43 16.35 10.06
CA LEU A 102 -4.64 16.77 11.23
C LEU A 102 -3.14 16.73 10.94
N ALA A 103 -2.66 15.65 10.33
CA ALA A 103 -1.25 15.50 9.98
C ALA A 103 -0.81 16.52 8.93
N ALA A 104 -1.64 16.77 7.91
CA ALA A 104 -1.38 17.78 6.89
C ALA A 104 -1.34 19.19 7.49
N PHE A 105 -2.23 19.52 8.40
CA PHE A 105 -2.22 20.79 9.10
C PHE A 105 -0.92 20.98 9.89
N ILE A 106 -0.47 19.97 10.62
CA ILE A 106 0.80 20.00 11.35
C ILE A 106 1.98 20.18 10.37
N SER A 107 1.99 19.49 9.24
CA SER A 107 3.05 19.60 8.24
C SER A 107 3.12 20.99 7.62
N LEU A 108 1.97 21.62 7.39
CA LEU A 108 1.90 23.01 6.90
C LEU A 108 2.45 24.00 7.93
N GLN A 109 2.20 23.77 9.22
CA GLN A 109 2.76 24.60 10.29
C GLN A 109 4.28 24.50 10.38
N LEU A 110 4.82 23.31 10.09
CA LEU A 110 6.26 23.08 10.05
C LEU A 110 6.91 23.54 8.75
N ALA A 111 6.11 23.93 7.75
CA ALA A 111 6.55 24.41 6.44
C ALA A 111 7.48 23.42 5.70
N ASP A 112 7.26 22.14 5.87
CA ASP A 112 8.03 21.07 5.21
C ASP A 112 7.16 20.33 4.20
N GLU A 113 7.45 20.50 2.91
CA GLU A 113 6.72 19.85 1.82
C GLU A 113 6.89 18.32 1.86
N ALA A 114 8.07 17.84 2.27
CA ALA A 114 8.32 16.41 2.35
C ALA A 114 7.41 15.72 3.38
N LEU A 115 7.11 16.37 4.49
CA LEU A 115 6.15 15.87 5.48
C LEU A 115 4.74 15.78 4.91
N PHE A 116 4.35 16.73 4.08
CA PHE A 116 3.05 16.69 3.40
C PHE A 116 2.98 15.48 2.44
N TYR A 117 4.03 15.20 1.68
CA TYR A 117 4.09 14.01 0.83
C TYR A 117 4.06 12.72 1.64
N CYS A 118 4.69 12.69 2.81
CA CYS A 118 4.59 11.56 3.74
C CYS A 118 3.14 11.31 4.20
N CYS A 119 2.40 12.39 4.51
CA CYS A 119 0.99 12.29 4.88
C CYS A 119 0.14 11.74 3.75
N LEU A 120 0.33 12.23 2.51
CA LEU A 120 -0.37 11.72 1.33
C LEU A 120 -0.07 10.26 1.08
N THR A 121 1.20 9.87 1.17
CA THR A 121 1.62 8.47 0.99
C THR A 121 0.95 7.55 2.01
N ALA A 122 0.98 7.92 3.28
CA ALA A 122 0.36 7.14 4.34
C ALA A 122 -1.15 7.02 4.14
N PHE A 123 -1.81 8.09 3.73
CA PHE A 123 -3.25 8.10 3.45
C PHE A 123 -3.62 7.14 2.31
N PHE A 124 -2.98 7.28 1.15
CA PHE A 124 -3.26 6.42 0.01
C PHE A 124 -2.86 4.97 0.24
N GLN A 125 -1.75 4.74 0.94
CA GLN A 125 -1.33 3.40 1.32
C GLN A 125 -2.33 2.73 2.26
N SER A 126 -2.87 3.48 3.22
CA SER A 126 -3.93 2.99 4.13
C SER A 126 -5.18 2.57 3.35
N LEU A 127 -5.64 3.41 2.41
CA LEU A 127 -6.78 3.09 1.57
C LEU A 127 -6.52 1.85 0.70
N LEU A 128 -5.34 1.75 0.13
CA LEU A 128 -4.96 0.60 -0.70
C LEU A 128 -4.91 -0.69 0.13
N GLN A 129 -4.37 -0.63 1.34
CA GLN A 129 -4.34 -1.79 2.23
C GLN A 129 -5.74 -2.27 2.61
N ASN A 130 -6.70 -1.37 2.81
CA ASN A 130 -8.09 -1.73 3.04
C ASN A 130 -8.68 -2.47 1.83
N GLN A 131 -8.39 -2.03 0.61
CA GLN A 131 -8.83 -2.71 -0.60
C GLN A 131 -8.19 -4.10 -0.75
N LEU A 132 -6.90 -4.22 -0.43
CA LEU A 132 -6.20 -5.50 -0.44
C LEU A 132 -6.79 -6.47 0.59
N ALA A 133 -7.05 -6.01 1.80
CA ALA A 133 -7.67 -6.81 2.86
C ALA A 133 -9.07 -7.30 2.44
N LEU A 134 -9.87 -6.45 1.82
CA LEU A 134 -11.18 -6.82 1.32
C LEU A 134 -11.09 -7.93 0.26
N ARG A 135 -10.18 -7.81 -0.70
CA ARG A 135 -9.99 -8.84 -1.72
C ARG A 135 -9.46 -10.15 -1.16
N GLN A 136 -8.62 -10.08 -0.15
CA GLN A 136 -8.17 -11.25 0.57
C GLN A 136 -9.33 -11.96 1.29
N CYS A 137 -10.21 -11.21 1.94
CA CYS A 137 -11.43 -11.75 2.55
C CYS A 137 -12.36 -12.39 1.53
N GLN A 138 -12.50 -11.79 0.37
CA GLN A 138 -13.32 -12.31 -0.73
C GLN A 138 -12.66 -13.50 -1.46
N LYS A 139 -11.48 -13.93 -1.05
CA LYS A 139 -10.69 -15.00 -1.68
C LYS A 139 -10.37 -14.73 -3.15
N ARG A 140 -10.19 -13.46 -3.51
CA ARG A 140 -9.82 -13.02 -4.86
C ARG A 140 -8.30 -12.91 -4.98
N ALA A 141 -7.61 -14.05 -4.95
CA ALA A 141 -6.15 -14.12 -4.93
C ALA A 141 -5.51 -13.43 -6.15
N PHE A 142 -6.05 -13.65 -7.34
CA PHE A 142 -5.51 -13.03 -8.57
C PHE A 142 -5.69 -11.51 -8.56
N SER A 143 -6.82 -11.00 -8.07
CA SER A 143 -7.05 -9.56 -7.95
C SER A 143 -6.08 -8.94 -6.95
N TYR A 144 -5.83 -9.60 -5.83
CA TYR A 144 -4.82 -9.20 -4.84
C TYR A 144 -3.43 -9.12 -5.45
N LEU A 145 -3.02 -10.17 -6.15
CA LEU A 145 -1.72 -10.24 -6.84
C LEU A 145 -1.60 -9.14 -7.90
N ALA A 146 -2.64 -8.91 -8.69
CA ALA A 146 -2.65 -7.88 -9.72
C ALA A 146 -2.45 -6.48 -9.13
N ILE A 147 -3.09 -6.17 -8.01
CA ILE A 147 -2.93 -4.90 -7.30
C ILE A 147 -1.49 -4.75 -6.78
N GLN A 148 -0.94 -5.78 -6.15
CA GLN A 148 0.43 -5.75 -5.63
C GLN A 148 1.46 -5.57 -6.74
N LEU A 149 1.33 -6.31 -7.85
CA LEU A 149 2.20 -6.17 -9.01
C LEU A 149 2.06 -4.79 -9.64
N SER A 150 0.86 -4.27 -9.78
CA SER A 150 0.60 -2.93 -10.35
C SER A 150 1.25 -1.85 -9.48
N ALA A 151 1.11 -1.94 -8.16
CA ALA A 151 1.75 -1.01 -7.23
C ALA A 151 3.27 -1.04 -7.36
N ALA A 152 3.85 -2.23 -7.38
CA ALA A 152 5.29 -2.43 -7.49
C ALA A 152 5.86 -1.89 -8.81
N LEU A 153 5.25 -2.26 -9.93
CA LEU A 153 5.67 -1.82 -11.26
C LEU A 153 5.48 -0.31 -11.45
N THR A 154 4.37 0.25 -11.01
CA THR A 154 4.10 1.69 -11.09
C THR A 154 5.11 2.46 -10.25
N ASN A 155 5.43 1.99 -9.06
CA ASN A 155 6.45 2.60 -8.21
C ASN A 155 7.82 2.60 -8.90
N LEU A 156 8.23 1.47 -9.45
CA LEU A 156 9.50 1.33 -10.16
C LEU A 156 9.56 2.28 -11.38
N LEU A 157 8.56 2.22 -12.24
CA LEU A 157 8.51 3.00 -13.47
C LEU A 157 8.45 4.51 -13.19
N LEU A 158 7.62 4.95 -12.25
CA LEU A 158 7.52 6.35 -11.87
C LEU A 158 8.80 6.88 -11.25
N THR A 159 9.46 6.10 -10.41
CA THR A 159 10.74 6.49 -9.80
C THR A 159 11.80 6.72 -10.88
N VAL A 160 11.96 5.78 -11.79
CA VAL A 160 12.93 5.89 -12.88
C VAL A 160 12.57 7.05 -13.83
N ALA A 161 11.30 7.16 -14.21
CA ALA A 161 10.85 8.20 -15.13
C ALA A 161 11.04 9.61 -14.54
N ILE A 162 10.63 9.82 -13.29
CA ILE A 162 10.74 11.13 -12.62
C ILE A 162 12.22 11.51 -12.42
N PHE A 163 13.07 10.55 -12.03
CA PHE A 163 14.49 10.81 -11.85
C PHE A 163 15.19 11.20 -13.15
N ASN A 164 14.74 10.68 -14.30
CA ASN A 164 15.30 11.01 -15.60
C ASN A 164 14.72 12.28 -16.22
N LEU A 165 13.44 12.57 -15.96
CA LEU A 165 12.76 13.71 -16.58
C LEU A 165 12.92 15.01 -15.79
N PHE A 166 13.09 14.94 -14.49
CA PHE A 166 13.19 16.10 -13.61
C PHE A 166 14.60 16.18 -13.00
N THR A 167 15.07 17.41 -12.81
CA THR A 167 16.41 17.70 -12.28
C THR A 167 16.37 18.32 -10.87
N GLY A 168 15.26 18.20 -10.19
CA GLY A 168 15.06 18.73 -8.83
C GLY A 168 15.69 17.87 -7.74
N ASP A 169 15.24 18.10 -6.51
CA ASP A 169 15.68 17.32 -5.36
C ASP A 169 15.22 15.86 -5.48
N LYS A 170 16.17 14.94 -5.53
CA LYS A 170 15.90 13.51 -5.71
C LYS A 170 15.07 12.89 -4.59
N VAL A 171 15.22 13.37 -3.36
CA VAL A 171 14.43 12.90 -2.21
C VAL A 171 12.95 13.26 -2.42
N THR A 172 12.66 14.51 -2.74
CA THR A 172 11.30 14.98 -3.04
C THR A 172 10.72 14.25 -4.25
N GLU A 173 11.49 14.06 -5.31
CA GLU A 173 11.09 13.31 -6.51
C GLU A 173 10.69 11.87 -6.16
N ARG A 174 11.47 11.21 -5.30
CA ARG A 174 11.15 9.85 -4.84
C ARG A 174 9.85 9.82 -4.05
N LEU A 175 9.63 10.78 -3.16
CA LEU A 175 8.40 10.87 -2.39
C LEU A 175 7.19 11.11 -3.30
N ILE A 176 7.31 11.98 -4.29
CA ILE A 176 6.27 12.21 -5.30
C ILE A 176 5.96 10.92 -6.08
N ALA A 177 7.00 10.18 -6.48
CA ALA A 177 6.82 8.91 -7.19
C ALA A 177 6.04 7.90 -6.36
N ILE A 178 6.33 7.79 -5.07
CA ILE A 178 5.62 6.90 -4.15
C ILE A 178 4.14 7.32 -4.02
N VAL A 179 3.87 8.60 -3.81
CA VAL A 179 2.50 9.14 -3.71
C VAL A 179 1.69 8.81 -4.96
N LEU A 180 2.24 9.12 -6.14
CA LEU A 180 1.56 8.87 -7.41
C LEU A 180 1.35 7.37 -7.65
N SER A 181 2.30 6.54 -7.28
CA SER A 181 2.19 5.09 -7.37
C SER A 181 0.99 4.55 -6.58
N TYR A 182 0.88 4.93 -5.32
CA TYR A 182 -0.24 4.51 -4.48
C TYR A 182 -1.57 5.09 -4.95
N PHE A 183 -1.59 6.34 -5.37
CA PHE A 183 -2.79 6.97 -5.91
C PHE A 183 -3.29 6.26 -7.17
N ILE A 184 -2.43 6.03 -8.15
CA ILE A 184 -2.79 5.37 -9.41
C ILE A 184 -3.26 3.93 -9.13
N THR A 185 -2.56 3.21 -8.28
CA THR A 185 -2.92 1.83 -7.93
C THR A 185 -4.26 1.77 -7.20
N PHE A 186 -4.50 2.69 -6.27
CA PHE A 186 -5.77 2.77 -5.56
C PHE A 186 -6.93 3.09 -6.51
N MET A 187 -6.76 4.05 -7.41
CA MET A 187 -7.79 4.38 -8.41
C MET A 187 -8.07 3.21 -9.33
N GLY A 188 -7.03 2.52 -9.78
CA GLY A 188 -7.18 1.31 -10.58
C GLY A 188 -7.90 0.19 -9.83
N ALA A 189 -7.61 0.01 -8.56
CA ALA A 189 -8.30 -0.96 -7.70
C ALA A 189 -9.79 -0.63 -7.52
N MET A 190 -10.12 0.65 -7.38
CA MET A 190 -11.53 1.10 -7.27
C MET A 190 -12.29 0.87 -8.57
N VAL A 191 -11.67 1.12 -9.72
CA VAL A 191 -12.30 0.90 -11.04
C VAL A 191 -12.51 -0.59 -11.30
N ALA A 192 -11.57 -1.44 -10.88
CA ALA A 192 -11.63 -2.89 -11.05
C ALA A 192 -12.55 -3.60 -10.03
N ALA A 193 -13.04 -2.90 -9.05
CA ALA A 193 -13.94 -3.48 -8.04
C ALA A 193 -15.40 -3.72 -8.61
#